data_ca450644a184dd19402c007615fe2a77
#
_entry.id   ca450644a184dd19402c007615fe2a77
#
_cell.length_a   1.000
_cell.length_b   1.000
_cell.length_c   1.000
_cell.angle_alpha   90.00
_cell.angle_beta   90.00
_cell.angle_gamma   90.00
#
_symmetry.space_group_name_H-M   'P 1'
#
loop_
_entity.id
_entity.type
_entity.pdbx_description
1 polymer ?
#
loop_
_entity_poly.entity_id
_entity_poly.type
_entity_poly.pdbx_seq_one_letter_code
_entity_poly.pdbx_strand_id
1 'polypeptide(L)'
;MQRLLLSLFICLGLVLPATANAWWQDDWHYRKQISVDTTPQGAAIAQSLGRTALLVRLHTGNFTFDGVKDDGSDLRFVSADDKTVLNHQIESFDPLMGMALIWVDVPSVEGGQRQDLWMYYGNQKAPATGSGQLTFDPDYTALYHFDGATGVPPKDTTAYGNNAQGATGTSIDGVIGRALQFNGQPLLLPASPSLQHSAGAAFTFSTWLRQDQASGEQIVLARREAATSLLVGVNQGVPFVAINDQRAVSTQPLNPGQWQHLALTASGDRVVLYVNGREAASLALAMPAFNAPIALGADVSAGAFAPFSGAMDEARLSKVARPAPLLLADANAQGAESKLVAYGVDEEQSGFGFGSLGFLLKAVPLDAWVIIGVLVLMMFQSWIIMIRKNRMVSRLSAANEAFREQFARIGTRLEMFADDQDLAQRLQHSSLWRLYLVAVKEIRTRREQGADTSSVSAATIEAIRCSMDGVRTRENQQLSSKLSTLSNAIAGGPYIGLLGTVLGIMVVFLGTAMAGDVNINAIAPGMAAALLATAMGLFVAIPALFGYNRLITRNKEVSADMRVFVDEFITRLAEMHGEGQSGEAAQRRNHHAQSSVPA
;
A
#
# COMPACT_ATOMS: atom_id res chain seq x y z
N MET A 1 -6.27 -22.98 -26.67
CA MET A 1 -6.18 -22.87 -25.19
C MET A 1 -5.02 -22.01 -24.71
N GLN A 2 -3.78 -22.22 -25.18
CA GLN A 2 -2.65 -21.32 -24.86
C GLN A 2 -2.89 -19.85 -25.27
N ARG A 3 -3.48 -19.61 -26.44
CA ARG A 3 -3.82 -18.25 -26.91
C ARG A 3 -4.94 -17.58 -26.09
N LEU A 4 -5.89 -18.34 -25.56
CA LEU A 4 -6.99 -17.83 -24.73
C LEU A 4 -6.53 -17.53 -23.28
N LEU A 5 -5.63 -18.34 -22.73
CA LEU A 5 -4.98 -18.08 -21.45
C LEU A 5 -4.02 -16.89 -21.55
N LEU A 6 -3.29 -16.78 -22.67
CA LEU A 6 -2.40 -15.64 -22.92
C LEU A 6 -3.21 -14.33 -23.09
N SER A 7 -4.35 -14.38 -23.82
CA SER A 7 -5.23 -13.21 -23.96
C SER A 7 -5.93 -12.85 -22.65
N LEU A 8 -6.29 -13.80 -21.82
CA LEU A 8 -6.85 -13.53 -20.49
C LEU A 8 -5.81 -12.90 -19.55
N PHE A 9 -4.55 -13.34 -19.62
CA PHE A 9 -3.44 -12.72 -18.88
C PHE A 9 -3.10 -11.31 -19.39
N ILE A 10 -3.16 -11.10 -20.70
CA ILE A 10 -2.95 -9.77 -21.32
C ILE A 10 -4.12 -8.84 -21.00
N CYS A 11 -5.36 -9.31 -21.04
CA CYS A 11 -6.52 -8.50 -20.64
C CYS A 11 -6.55 -8.20 -19.13
N LEU A 12 -6.11 -9.12 -18.28
CA LEU A 12 -5.99 -8.86 -16.83
C LEU A 12 -4.87 -7.86 -16.51
N GLY A 13 -3.80 -7.83 -17.31
CA GLY A 13 -2.71 -6.84 -17.22
C GLY A 13 -3.07 -5.44 -17.74
N LEU A 14 -4.11 -5.32 -18.59
CA LEU A 14 -4.54 -4.05 -19.19
C LEU A 14 -5.66 -3.33 -18.39
N VAL A 15 -6.25 -3.98 -17.39
CA VAL A 15 -7.38 -3.42 -16.60
C VAL A 15 -6.93 -2.84 -15.25
N LEU A 16 -5.68 -3.01 -14.87
CA LEU A 16 -5.15 -2.27 -13.73
C LEU A 16 -4.80 -0.87 -14.21
N PRO A 17 -5.48 0.20 -13.74
CA PRO A 17 -4.97 1.54 -13.91
C PRO A 17 -3.61 1.55 -13.21
N ALA A 18 -2.54 1.62 -13.99
CA ALA A 18 -1.26 2.00 -13.48
C ALA A 18 -1.34 3.48 -13.09
N THR A 19 -1.93 3.79 -11.94
CA THR A 19 -1.50 4.95 -11.17
C THR A 19 -0.09 4.57 -10.70
N ALA A 20 0.88 4.73 -11.60
CA ALA A 20 2.26 4.85 -11.20
C ALA A 20 2.31 6.14 -10.36
N ASN A 21 2.10 6.03 -9.04
CA ASN A 21 2.59 7.03 -8.13
C ASN A 21 4.10 7.07 -8.37
N ALA A 22 4.53 8.08 -9.10
CA ALA A 22 5.95 8.26 -9.37
C ALA A 22 6.66 8.35 -8.02
N TRP A 23 7.50 7.40 -7.73
CA TRP A 23 8.36 7.41 -6.56
C TRP A 23 9.51 8.36 -6.86
N TRP A 24 9.81 9.30 -5.96
CA TRP A 24 10.81 10.34 -6.23
C TRP A 24 12.17 9.76 -6.62
N GLN A 25 12.66 8.75 -5.88
CA GLN A 25 13.88 8.00 -6.21
C GLN A 25 13.82 6.56 -5.68
N ASP A 26 14.31 5.62 -6.48
CA ASP A 26 14.25 4.18 -6.20
C ASP A 26 15.11 3.74 -5.00
N ASP A 27 16.07 4.55 -4.56
CA ASP A 27 16.96 4.23 -3.43
C ASP A 27 16.31 4.43 -2.06
N TRP A 28 15.14 5.11 -1.98
CA TRP A 28 14.37 5.29 -0.77
C TRP A 28 13.25 4.26 -0.67
N HIS A 29 13.27 3.44 0.37
CA HIS A 29 12.37 2.30 0.50
C HIS A 29 11.00 2.65 1.09
N TYR A 30 10.91 3.78 1.80
CA TYR A 30 9.71 4.21 2.49
C TYR A 30 9.41 5.67 2.22
N ARG A 31 8.12 6.02 2.26
CA ARG A 31 7.67 7.41 2.29
C ARG A 31 6.44 7.58 3.18
N LYS A 32 6.25 8.77 3.66
CA LYS A 32 5.13 9.19 4.49
C LYS A 32 4.55 10.48 3.97
N GLN A 33 3.23 10.52 3.81
CA GLN A 33 2.54 11.76 3.49
C GLN A 33 2.46 12.65 4.72
N ILE A 34 2.80 13.91 4.57
CA ILE A 34 2.63 14.96 5.57
C ILE A 34 1.70 16.01 4.95
N SER A 35 0.63 16.35 5.66
CA SER A 35 -0.35 17.33 5.19
C SER A 35 -0.29 18.59 6.05
N VAL A 36 -0.20 19.75 5.40
CA VAL A 36 -0.35 21.06 6.03
C VAL A 36 -1.80 21.48 5.88
N ASP A 37 -2.54 21.57 6.97
CA ASP A 37 -3.98 21.80 6.97
C ASP A 37 -4.32 23.16 7.59
N THR A 38 -4.53 24.17 6.75
CA THR A 38 -4.97 25.51 7.14
C THR A 38 -6.48 25.70 7.09
N THR A 39 -7.25 24.63 6.74
CA THR A 39 -8.72 24.67 6.68
C THR A 39 -9.36 24.93 8.06
N PRO A 40 -10.66 25.25 8.12
CA PRO A 40 -11.38 25.39 9.39
C PRO A 40 -11.36 24.13 10.28
N GLN A 41 -11.17 22.94 9.70
CA GLN A 41 -11.06 21.67 10.41
C GLN A 41 -9.65 21.44 10.96
N GLY A 42 -8.63 22.04 10.33
CA GLY A 42 -7.24 22.04 10.77
C GLY A 42 -6.91 23.25 11.65
N ALA A 43 -5.91 24.04 11.27
CA ALA A 43 -5.44 25.19 12.02
C ALA A 43 -6.33 26.45 11.92
N ALA A 44 -7.36 26.44 11.07
CA ALA A 44 -8.30 27.54 10.84
C ALA A 44 -7.62 28.87 10.44
N ILE A 45 -6.64 28.82 9.53
CA ILE A 45 -5.88 29.97 9.04
C ILE A 45 -6.38 30.30 7.63
N ALA A 46 -7.13 31.42 7.50
CA ALA A 46 -7.77 31.79 6.22
C ALA A 46 -6.83 32.50 5.24
N GLN A 47 -5.72 33.09 5.71
CA GLN A 47 -4.79 33.85 4.88
C GLN A 47 -3.53 33.04 4.59
N SER A 48 -2.89 33.31 3.45
CA SER A 48 -1.62 32.66 3.09
C SER A 48 -0.52 33.02 4.08
N LEU A 49 0.29 32.02 4.45
CA LEU A 49 1.46 32.17 5.30
C LEU A 49 2.71 32.56 4.50
N GLY A 50 2.70 32.29 3.18
CA GLY A 50 3.88 32.36 2.33
C GLY A 50 4.89 31.25 2.62
N ARG A 51 6.19 31.54 2.41
CA ARG A 51 7.27 30.61 2.73
C ARG A 51 7.35 30.39 4.23
N THR A 52 7.31 29.13 4.65
CA THR A 52 7.17 28.73 6.05
C THR A 52 8.12 27.60 6.39
N ALA A 53 8.91 27.78 7.44
CA ALA A 53 9.65 26.68 8.08
C ALA A 53 8.66 25.89 8.95
N LEU A 54 8.20 24.75 8.43
CA LEU A 54 7.21 23.90 9.08
C LEU A 54 7.90 22.95 10.06
N LEU A 55 7.40 22.87 11.27
CA LEU A 55 7.88 21.87 12.25
C LEU A 55 7.17 20.54 12.05
N VAL A 56 7.91 19.50 11.70
CA VAL A 56 7.48 18.10 11.64
C VAL A 56 7.90 17.40 12.92
N ARG A 57 6.93 16.93 13.70
CA ARG A 57 7.15 16.17 14.95
C ARG A 57 6.86 14.70 14.70
N LEU A 58 7.87 13.86 14.74
CA LEU A 58 7.71 12.41 14.62
C LEU A 58 7.77 11.79 16.03
N HIS A 59 6.89 10.85 16.29
CA HIS A 59 6.87 10.05 17.50
C HIS A 59 6.29 8.66 17.23
N THR A 60 6.45 7.72 18.12
CA THR A 60 6.02 6.33 17.96
C THR A 60 4.53 6.16 17.60
N GLY A 61 3.69 7.16 17.91
CA GLY A 61 2.26 7.15 17.55
C GLY A 61 1.97 7.54 16.09
N ASN A 62 2.90 8.19 15.40
CA ASN A 62 2.71 8.65 14.02
C ASN A 62 3.81 8.22 13.05
N PHE A 63 4.90 7.62 13.52
CA PHE A 63 6.03 7.22 12.70
C PHE A 63 6.71 5.96 13.25
N THR A 64 7.14 5.08 12.33
CA THR A 64 7.93 3.90 12.66
C THR A 64 9.39 4.19 12.36
N PHE A 65 10.24 4.23 13.41
CA PHE A 65 11.67 4.53 13.28
C PHE A 65 12.49 3.37 12.70
N ASP A 66 11.88 2.22 12.42
CA ASP A 66 12.55 1.08 11.80
C ASP A 66 12.99 1.41 10.36
N GLY A 67 14.23 1.08 10.06
CA GLY A 67 14.80 1.27 8.72
C GLY A 67 15.35 2.67 8.44
N VAL A 68 15.12 3.65 9.31
CA VAL A 68 15.75 4.99 9.25
C VAL A 68 17.17 4.91 9.80
N LYS A 69 18.08 5.78 9.34
CA LYS A 69 19.39 5.92 9.95
C LYS A 69 19.28 6.47 11.38
N ASP A 70 20.20 6.07 12.25
CA ASP A 70 20.19 6.45 13.67
C ASP A 70 20.24 7.98 13.91
N ASP A 71 20.74 8.74 12.95
CA ASP A 71 20.82 10.21 12.98
C ASP A 71 19.75 10.89 12.10
N GLY A 72 18.87 10.14 11.46
CA GLY A 72 17.86 10.64 10.53
C GLY A 72 18.42 11.23 9.22
N SER A 73 19.72 11.08 8.95
CA SER A 73 20.38 11.72 7.81
C SER A 73 19.89 11.25 6.42
N ASP A 74 19.12 10.16 6.37
CA ASP A 74 18.45 9.66 5.17
C ASP A 74 17.08 10.28 4.91
N LEU A 75 16.55 11.11 5.79
CA LEU A 75 15.30 11.81 5.57
C LEU A 75 15.40 12.76 4.37
N ARG A 76 14.36 12.76 3.52
CA ARG A 76 14.19 13.73 2.44
C ARG A 76 12.75 14.18 2.40
N PHE A 77 12.56 15.48 2.24
CA PHE A 77 11.25 16.08 2.08
C PHE A 77 11.08 16.51 0.64
N VAL A 78 9.95 16.16 0.06
CA VAL A 78 9.62 16.41 -1.36
C VAL A 78 8.23 17.01 -1.42
N SER A 79 8.02 18.01 -2.28
CA SER A 79 6.72 18.64 -2.43
C SER A 79 5.67 17.68 -3.01
N ALA A 80 4.41 18.09 -3.05
CA ALA A 80 3.28 17.29 -3.55
C ALA A 80 3.46 16.79 -5.00
N ASP A 81 4.31 17.47 -5.79
CA ASP A 81 4.64 17.07 -7.17
C ASP A 81 5.54 15.83 -7.25
N ASP A 82 6.02 15.36 -6.12
CA ASP A 82 6.94 14.22 -5.96
C ASP A 82 8.25 14.37 -6.79
N LYS A 83 8.71 15.60 -6.94
CA LYS A 83 9.91 15.98 -7.72
C LYS A 83 10.80 17.01 -7.03
N THR A 84 10.18 18.04 -6.45
CA THR A 84 10.90 19.16 -5.86
C THR A 84 11.32 18.83 -4.45
N VAL A 85 12.63 18.69 -4.22
CA VAL A 85 13.21 18.44 -2.89
C VAL A 85 13.16 19.72 -2.07
N LEU A 86 12.67 19.63 -0.85
CA LEU A 86 12.58 20.71 0.13
C LEU A 86 13.79 20.69 1.06
N ASN A 87 14.32 21.87 1.39
CA ASN A 87 15.34 21.97 2.41
C ASN A 87 14.79 21.60 3.78
N HIS A 88 15.61 21.03 4.62
CA HIS A 88 15.20 20.67 5.98
C HIS A 88 16.38 20.77 6.94
N GLN A 89 16.07 20.87 8.21
CA GLN A 89 17.02 20.78 9.32
C GLN A 89 16.50 19.79 10.35
N ILE A 90 17.31 18.85 10.74
CA ILE A 90 17.04 17.98 11.91
C ILE A 90 17.50 18.75 13.14
N GLU A 91 16.59 19.14 14.01
CA GLU A 91 16.90 19.76 15.28
C GLU A 91 17.23 18.69 16.33
N SER A 92 16.44 17.61 16.34
CA SER A 92 16.60 16.48 17.24
C SER A 92 16.14 15.20 16.55
N PHE A 93 16.88 14.11 16.71
CA PHE A 93 16.48 12.78 16.22
C PHE A 93 16.97 11.73 17.24
N ASP A 94 16.03 11.09 17.92
CA ASP A 94 16.30 10.03 18.88
C ASP A 94 15.39 8.81 18.60
N PRO A 95 15.89 7.83 17.84
CA PRO A 95 15.12 6.64 17.51
C PRO A 95 14.89 5.73 18.71
N LEU A 96 15.73 5.81 19.78
CA LEU A 96 15.57 5.01 21.00
C LEU A 96 14.41 5.53 21.84
N MET A 97 14.30 6.85 21.96
CA MET A 97 13.16 7.50 22.61
C MET A 97 11.94 7.58 21.66
N GLY A 98 12.12 7.25 20.38
CA GLY A 98 11.07 7.29 19.37
C GLY A 98 10.55 8.70 19.11
N MET A 99 11.43 9.70 19.03
CA MET A 99 11.09 11.11 18.82
C MET A 99 12.03 11.79 17.84
N ALA A 100 11.48 12.66 16.97
CA ALA A 100 12.27 13.53 16.12
C ALA A 100 11.58 14.88 15.89
N LEU A 101 12.39 15.93 15.77
CA LEU A 101 11.99 17.31 15.48
C LEU A 101 12.72 17.77 14.24
N ILE A 102 11.98 18.05 13.19
CA ILE A 102 12.56 18.41 11.90
C ILE A 102 11.87 19.68 11.36
N TRP A 103 12.64 20.67 10.98
CA TRP A 103 12.16 21.85 10.28
C TRP A 103 12.22 21.62 8.77
N VAL A 104 11.15 21.96 8.05
CA VAL A 104 11.03 21.78 6.60
C VAL A 104 10.68 23.10 5.95
N ASP A 105 11.45 23.54 4.97
CA ASP A 105 11.22 24.74 4.19
C ASP A 105 10.10 24.50 3.16
N VAL A 106 8.90 24.96 3.46
CA VAL A 106 7.76 24.90 2.54
C VAL A 106 7.66 26.24 1.79
N PRO A 107 7.86 26.27 0.46
CA PRO A 107 7.98 27.50 -0.31
C PRO A 107 6.73 28.41 -0.27
N SER A 108 5.55 27.81 -0.17
CA SER A 108 4.29 28.54 0.01
C SER A 108 3.29 27.67 0.77
N VAL A 109 2.69 28.24 1.81
CA VAL A 109 1.56 27.65 2.53
C VAL A 109 0.35 28.55 2.34
N GLU A 110 -0.64 28.05 1.60
CA GLU A 110 -1.85 28.80 1.27
C GLU A 110 -2.89 28.70 2.40
N GLY A 111 -3.67 29.79 2.58
CA GLY A 111 -4.72 29.80 3.58
C GLY A 111 -5.99 29.04 3.15
N GLY A 112 -6.69 28.46 4.11
CA GLY A 112 -7.96 27.77 3.90
C GLY A 112 -7.88 26.49 3.06
N GLN A 113 -6.67 25.94 2.88
CA GLN A 113 -6.41 24.77 2.03
C GLN A 113 -5.65 23.67 2.78
N ARG A 114 -5.69 22.48 2.22
CA ARG A 114 -4.81 21.39 2.60
C ARG A 114 -3.79 21.17 1.51
N GLN A 115 -2.51 21.15 1.89
CA GLN A 115 -1.37 20.93 1.01
C GLN A 115 -0.57 19.74 1.51
N ASP A 116 -0.14 18.89 0.62
CA ASP A 116 0.60 17.68 0.98
C ASP A 116 2.06 17.83 0.60
N LEU A 117 2.92 17.14 1.32
CA LEU A 117 4.32 16.90 1.00
C LEU A 117 4.69 15.47 1.39
N TRP A 118 5.77 14.96 0.85
CA TRP A 118 6.25 13.62 1.11
C TRP A 118 7.55 13.64 1.91
N MET A 119 7.63 12.80 2.92
CA MET A 119 8.87 12.49 3.63
C MET A 119 9.34 11.10 3.21
N TYR A 120 10.50 11.01 2.58
CA TYR A 120 11.16 9.78 2.15
C TYR A 120 12.22 9.35 3.15
N TYR A 121 12.36 8.05 3.40
CA TYR A 121 13.33 7.48 4.33
C TYR A 121 13.68 6.01 3.99
N GLY A 122 14.66 5.43 4.70
CA GLY A 122 15.06 4.03 4.51
C GLY A 122 16.20 3.83 3.51
N ASN A 123 16.94 4.89 3.14
CA ASN A 123 18.16 4.78 2.33
C ASN A 123 19.41 4.87 3.21
N GLN A 124 19.96 3.71 3.61
CA GLN A 124 21.14 3.61 4.47
C GLN A 124 22.42 4.22 3.86
N LYS A 125 22.45 4.50 2.55
CA LYS A 125 23.60 5.10 1.84
C LYS A 125 23.44 6.60 1.61
N ALA A 126 22.28 7.18 1.96
CA ALA A 126 22.04 8.60 1.71
C ALA A 126 23.03 9.49 2.48
N PRO A 127 23.62 10.51 1.85
CA PRO A 127 24.41 11.51 2.57
C PRO A 127 23.51 12.41 3.41
N ALA A 128 24.03 12.99 4.49
CA ALA A 128 23.33 14.04 5.24
C ALA A 128 23.16 15.30 4.37
N THR A 129 21.93 15.84 4.34
CA THR A 129 21.60 17.06 3.57
C THR A 129 20.92 18.13 4.43
N GLY A 130 20.67 17.85 5.71
CA GLY A 130 20.08 18.81 6.62
C GLY A 130 20.93 20.08 6.75
N SER A 131 20.30 21.25 6.63
CA SER A 131 20.97 22.55 6.72
C SER A 131 20.01 23.62 7.21
N GLY A 132 20.24 24.15 8.43
CA GLY A 132 19.46 25.25 8.94
C GLY A 132 19.59 26.52 8.10
N GLN A 133 20.77 26.77 7.55
CA GLN A 133 21.02 27.93 6.69
C GLN A 133 20.18 27.96 5.41
N LEU A 134 19.77 26.80 4.90
CA LEU A 134 18.93 26.66 3.72
C LEU A 134 17.45 26.52 4.07
N THR A 135 17.15 26.01 5.26
CA THR A 135 15.77 25.73 5.71
C THR A 135 15.03 27.00 6.10
N PHE A 136 15.72 27.93 6.78
CA PHE A 136 15.13 29.22 7.13
C PHE A 136 15.42 30.24 6.04
N ASP A 137 14.40 31.02 5.69
CA ASP A 137 14.57 32.02 4.64
C ASP A 137 15.62 33.11 5.02
N PRO A 138 16.25 33.76 4.06
CA PRO A 138 17.34 34.71 4.30
C PRO A 138 16.88 36.04 4.96
N ASP A 139 15.61 36.19 5.25
CA ASP A 139 15.11 37.32 6.01
C ASP A 139 15.20 37.11 7.53
N TYR A 140 15.43 35.85 7.99
CA TYR A 140 15.82 35.61 9.38
C TYR A 140 17.29 35.96 9.55
N THR A 141 17.56 36.95 10.40
CA THR A 141 18.92 37.44 10.69
C THR A 141 19.55 36.78 11.91
N ALA A 142 18.78 36.15 12.77
CA ALA A 142 19.23 35.24 13.82
C ALA A 142 18.12 34.28 14.21
N LEU A 143 18.49 33.05 14.54
CA LEU A 143 17.58 32.01 15.02
C LEU A 143 18.31 31.08 16.00
N TYR A 144 17.76 30.94 17.20
CA TYR A 144 18.32 30.11 18.25
C TYR A 144 17.30 29.06 18.70
N HIS A 145 17.63 27.77 18.51
CA HIS A 145 16.85 26.65 19.02
C HIS A 145 17.12 26.34 20.49
N PHE A 146 18.20 26.90 21.07
CA PHE A 146 18.66 26.63 22.43
C PHE A 146 18.99 25.13 22.70
N ASP A 147 19.32 24.37 21.66
CA ASP A 147 19.63 22.95 21.67
C ASP A 147 20.98 22.61 22.34
N GLY A 148 21.76 23.63 22.69
CA GLY A 148 23.09 23.50 23.29
C GLY A 148 23.07 22.97 24.73
N ALA A 149 24.23 22.42 25.16
CA ALA A 149 24.41 22.01 26.52
C ALA A 149 24.45 23.22 27.49
N THR A 150 24.09 23.02 28.76
CA THR A 150 24.20 24.04 29.78
C THR A 150 25.59 24.66 29.84
N GLY A 151 25.67 26.00 29.84
CA GLY A 151 26.93 26.74 29.85
C GLY A 151 27.56 27.00 28.49
N VAL A 152 26.98 26.53 27.41
CA VAL A 152 27.42 26.79 26.04
C VAL A 152 26.58 27.91 25.44
N PRO A 153 27.19 28.97 24.85
CA PRO A 153 26.43 30.02 24.18
C PRO A 153 25.65 29.46 22.98
N PRO A 154 24.39 29.84 22.79
CA PRO A 154 23.58 29.41 21.67
C PRO A 154 24.20 29.86 20.33
N LYS A 155 24.15 28.98 19.35
CA LYS A 155 24.59 29.24 17.98
C LYS A 155 23.42 29.70 17.13
N ASP A 156 23.67 30.65 16.25
CA ASP A 156 22.73 31.07 15.23
C ASP A 156 22.65 30.00 14.12
N THR A 157 21.46 29.52 13.86
CA THR A 157 21.17 28.54 12.83
C THR A 157 21.15 29.14 11.42
N THR A 158 20.98 30.46 11.30
CA THR A 158 20.89 31.14 10.00
C THR A 158 22.26 31.24 9.31
N ALA A 159 22.25 31.62 8.03
CA ALA A 159 23.48 31.83 7.26
C ALA A 159 24.30 33.03 7.76
N TYR A 160 23.72 33.92 8.60
CA TYR A 160 24.43 35.11 9.09
C TYR A 160 25.42 34.83 10.20
N GLY A 161 25.25 33.74 10.95
CA GLY A 161 26.15 33.31 11.99
C GLY A 161 26.27 34.31 13.16
N ASN A 162 25.19 34.99 13.53
CA ASN A 162 25.13 35.93 14.65
C ASN A 162 25.09 35.15 15.99
N ASN A 163 26.16 34.37 16.27
CA ASN A 163 26.22 33.57 17.48
C ASN A 163 26.15 34.43 18.75
N ALA A 164 25.33 34.01 19.68
CA ALA A 164 25.20 34.72 20.95
C ALA A 164 26.43 34.61 21.82
N GLN A 165 26.62 35.57 22.70
CA GLN A 165 27.73 35.65 23.65
C GLN A 165 27.21 35.92 25.06
N GLY A 166 28.05 35.62 26.05
CA GLY A 166 27.75 35.91 27.45
C GLY A 166 27.44 34.67 28.29
N ALA A 167 27.09 34.91 29.53
CA ALA A 167 26.74 33.86 30.45
C ALA A 167 25.43 33.22 30.07
N THR A 168 25.43 31.94 30.04
CA THR A 168 24.31 31.16 29.59
C THR A 168 23.55 30.59 30.77
N GLY A 169 22.26 30.52 30.66
CA GLY A 169 21.39 29.87 31.62
C GLY A 169 21.55 28.34 31.63
N THR A 170 20.59 27.67 32.20
CA THR A 170 20.52 26.21 32.25
C THR A 170 19.69 25.69 31.09
N SER A 171 20.16 24.66 30.41
CA SER A 171 19.38 23.96 29.38
C SER A 171 18.28 23.13 30.05
N ILE A 172 17.04 23.34 29.67
CA ILE A 172 15.84 22.63 30.16
C ILE A 172 15.01 22.13 28.97
N ASP A 173 13.93 21.38 29.26
CA ASP A 173 13.00 20.96 28.24
C ASP A 173 12.15 22.15 27.78
N GLY A 174 12.11 22.35 26.45
CA GLY A 174 11.43 23.44 25.77
C GLY A 174 10.03 23.08 25.25
N VAL A 175 9.47 23.99 24.47
CA VAL A 175 8.29 23.72 23.62
C VAL A 175 8.73 22.85 22.44
N ILE A 176 9.93 23.12 21.94
CA ILE A 176 10.58 22.40 20.86
C ILE A 176 11.95 21.98 21.37
N GLY A 177 12.17 20.68 21.54
CA GLY A 177 13.46 20.18 22.00
C GLY A 177 13.91 20.76 23.33
N ARG A 178 14.91 21.65 23.30
CA ARG A 178 15.54 22.25 24.46
C ARG A 178 15.26 23.75 24.51
N ALA A 179 15.31 24.32 25.71
CA ALA A 179 15.11 25.72 25.96
C ALA A 179 16.19 26.26 26.93
N LEU A 180 16.36 27.57 26.97
CA LEU A 180 17.27 28.24 27.86
C LEU A 180 16.52 28.86 29.06
N GLN A 181 16.78 28.36 30.26
CA GLN A 181 16.35 28.98 31.52
C GLN A 181 17.32 30.10 31.86
N PHE A 182 16.84 31.34 31.94
CA PHE A 182 17.65 32.50 32.29
C PHE A 182 17.96 32.54 33.80
N ASN A 183 19.18 32.95 34.11
CA ASN A 183 19.73 33.03 35.46
C ASN A 183 20.00 34.46 35.95
N GLY A 184 19.40 35.44 35.28
CA GLY A 184 19.55 36.86 35.60
C GLY A 184 20.64 37.57 34.81
N GLN A 185 21.36 36.87 33.92
CA GLN A 185 22.37 37.45 33.02
C GLN A 185 21.81 37.56 31.61
N PRO A 186 22.15 38.64 30.85
CA PRO A 186 21.72 38.77 29.48
C PRO A 186 22.47 37.81 28.56
N LEU A 187 21.76 37.28 27.59
CA LEU A 187 22.34 36.67 26.41
C LEU A 187 22.57 37.77 25.36
N LEU A 188 23.80 38.02 24.96
CA LEU A 188 24.16 39.12 24.07
C LEU A 188 24.33 38.65 22.62
N LEU A 189 23.65 39.32 21.69
CA LEU A 189 23.87 39.23 20.28
C LEU A 189 24.76 40.43 19.87
N PRO A 190 26.02 40.20 19.51
CA PRO A 190 26.93 41.27 19.13
C PRO A 190 26.39 42.09 17.96
N ALA A 191 26.75 43.37 17.90
CA ALA A 191 26.42 44.18 16.74
C ALA A 191 27.07 43.59 15.48
N SER A 192 26.30 43.45 14.43
CA SER A 192 26.75 42.96 13.12
C SER A 192 25.99 43.68 12.00
N PRO A 193 26.53 43.72 10.76
CA PRO A 193 25.86 44.34 9.64
C PRO A 193 24.45 43.82 9.36
N SER A 194 24.24 42.52 9.61
CA SER A 194 22.92 41.88 9.41
C SER A 194 21.88 42.21 10.49
N LEU A 195 22.35 42.67 11.67
CA LEU A 195 21.51 43.11 12.77
C LEU A 195 21.35 44.63 12.83
N GLN A 196 22.00 45.38 11.92
CA GLN A 196 21.76 46.84 11.81
C GLN A 196 20.32 47.09 11.40
N HIS A 197 19.71 48.12 12.02
CA HIS A 197 18.35 48.52 11.73
C HIS A 197 18.31 50.02 11.36
N SER A 198 17.84 50.31 10.17
CA SER A 198 17.61 51.71 9.73
C SER A 198 16.26 52.23 10.24
N ALA A 199 16.15 53.54 10.47
CA ALA A 199 14.90 54.11 10.94
C ALA A 199 13.72 53.79 9.98
N GLY A 200 12.61 53.31 10.53
CA GLY A 200 11.43 52.89 9.80
C GLY A 200 11.54 51.57 9.03
N ALA A 201 12.68 50.89 9.07
CA ALA A 201 12.84 49.60 8.45
C ALA A 201 11.92 48.57 9.14
N ALA A 202 11.59 47.51 8.42
CA ALA A 202 10.82 46.41 8.97
C ALA A 202 11.65 45.55 9.93
N PHE A 203 10.99 45.00 10.93
CA PHE A 203 11.64 44.16 11.92
C PHE A 203 10.63 43.16 12.52
N THR A 204 11.11 41.96 12.87
CA THR A 204 10.33 41.03 13.70
C THR A 204 11.24 40.39 14.73
N PHE A 205 10.78 40.32 15.96
CA PHE A 205 11.28 39.46 17.02
C PHE A 205 10.20 38.50 17.41
N SER A 206 10.50 37.23 17.61
CA SER A 206 9.58 36.26 18.19
C SER A 206 10.31 35.23 19.04
N THR A 207 9.63 34.72 20.06
CA THR A 207 10.16 33.66 20.95
C THR A 207 9.01 32.99 21.68
N TRP A 208 9.17 31.75 22.04
CA TRP A 208 8.42 31.12 23.10
C TRP A 208 9.01 31.52 24.44
N LEU A 209 8.18 31.88 25.41
CA LEU A 209 8.61 32.20 26.76
C LEU A 209 7.73 31.52 27.79
N ARG A 210 8.35 31.15 28.92
CA ARG A 210 7.70 30.66 30.11
C ARG A 210 8.20 31.49 31.28
N GLN A 211 7.32 32.35 31.78
CA GLN A 211 7.62 33.17 32.98
C GLN A 211 7.45 32.33 34.24
N ASP A 212 8.45 32.31 35.14
CA ASP A 212 8.35 31.56 36.38
C ASP A 212 7.44 32.25 37.39
N GLN A 213 7.55 33.58 37.51
CA GLN A 213 6.78 34.38 38.46
C GLN A 213 6.37 35.72 37.87
N ALA A 214 5.12 36.11 38.02
CA ALA A 214 4.59 37.40 37.59
C ALA A 214 4.94 38.52 38.60
N SER A 215 6.23 38.83 38.78
CA SER A 215 6.73 39.80 39.74
C SER A 215 7.54 40.91 39.07
N GLY A 216 7.21 42.16 39.38
CA GLY A 216 7.97 43.32 38.92
C GLY A 216 7.96 43.52 37.40
N GLU A 217 8.86 44.38 36.94
CA GLU A 217 9.06 44.67 35.53
C GLU A 217 10.33 43.99 35.04
N GLN A 218 10.19 42.99 34.17
CA GLN A 218 11.23 42.11 33.68
C GLN A 218 11.44 42.32 32.17
N ILE A 219 12.70 42.30 31.72
CA ILE A 219 13.05 42.54 30.31
C ILE A 219 13.32 41.21 29.60
N VAL A 220 12.58 41.00 28.49
CA VAL A 220 12.72 39.86 27.56
C VAL A 220 13.73 40.19 26.47
N LEU A 221 13.62 41.40 25.85
CA LEU A 221 14.55 41.90 24.85
C LEU A 221 14.85 43.37 25.15
N ALA A 222 16.11 43.73 25.10
CA ALA A 222 16.57 45.13 25.17
C ALA A 222 17.53 45.44 24.05
N ARG A 223 17.39 46.65 23.47
CA ARG A 223 18.33 47.27 22.56
C ARG A 223 18.44 48.72 22.88
N ARG A 224 19.67 49.20 23.19
CA ARG A 224 19.89 50.59 23.57
C ARG A 224 21.07 51.17 22.81
N GLU A 225 20.84 52.40 22.28
CA GLU A 225 21.89 53.16 21.60
C GLU A 225 21.74 54.64 21.92
N ALA A 226 22.65 55.21 22.72
CA ALA A 226 22.60 56.55 23.21
C ALA A 226 21.28 56.90 23.93
N ALA A 227 20.44 57.78 23.35
CA ALA A 227 19.14 58.14 23.87
C ALA A 227 17.98 57.26 23.35
N THR A 228 18.29 56.29 22.44
CA THR A 228 17.29 55.48 21.78
C THR A 228 17.20 54.09 22.45
N SER A 229 15.99 53.63 22.72
CA SER A 229 15.77 52.33 23.33
C SER A 229 14.61 51.58 22.70
N LEU A 230 14.76 50.26 22.56
CA LEU A 230 13.68 49.31 22.32
C LEU A 230 13.69 48.31 23.48
N LEU A 231 12.59 48.21 24.21
CA LEU A 231 12.38 47.25 25.27
C LEU A 231 11.13 46.45 25.00
N VAL A 232 11.26 45.13 25.09
CA VAL A 232 10.14 44.20 25.17
C VAL A 232 10.26 43.52 26.51
N GLY A 233 9.21 43.56 27.30
CA GLY A 233 9.25 43.03 28.68
C GLY A 233 7.89 42.58 29.16
N VAL A 234 7.86 42.17 30.41
CA VAL A 234 6.65 41.73 31.13
C VAL A 234 6.62 42.46 32.48
N ASN A 235 5.52 43.17 32.75
CA ASN A 235 5.29 43.84 34.05
C ASN A 235 4.16 43.15 34.77
N GLN A 236 4.45 42.52 35.92
CA GLN A 236 3.48 41.76 36.71
C GLN A 236 2.67 40.77 35.85
N GLY A 237 3.34 40.06 34.96
CA GLY A 237 2.72 39.10 34.05
C GLY A 237 2.10 39.72 32.79
N VAL A 238 2.10 41.05 32.60
CA VAL A 238 1.53 41.71 31.44
C VAL A 238 2.63 42.15 30.48
N PRO A 239 2.67 41.61 29.24
CA PRO A 239 3.65 42.00 28.23
C PRO A 239 3.53 43.47 27.84
N PHE A 240 4.68 44.06 27.50
CA PHE A 240 4.72 45.44 26.99
C PHE A 240 5.82 45.61 25.96
N VAL A 241 5.69 46.60 25.12
CA VAL A 241 6.74 47.16 24.29
C VAL A 241 6.93 48.64 24.64
N ALA A 242 8.19 49.07 24.77
CA ALA A 242 8.55 50.47 24.93
C ALA A 242 9.62 50.84 23.93
N ILE A 243 9.44 52.01 23.29
CA ILE A 243 10.39 52.63 22.38
C ILE A 243 10.60 54.05 22.88
N ASN A 244 11.80 54.33 23.38
CA ASN A 244 12.10 55.58 24.09
C ASN A 244 11.09 55.82 25.25
N ASP A 245 10.38 56.92 25.25
CA ASP A 245 9.39 57.26 26.25
C ASP A 245 7.96 56.80 25.95
N GLN A 246 7.74 56.15 24.78
CA GLN A 246 6.44 55.63 24.40
C GLN A 246 6.30 54.17 24.73
N ARG A 247 5.17 53.79 25.34
CA ARG A 247 4.91 52.43 25.76
C ARG A 247 3.51 51.97 25.43
N ALA A 248 3.39 50.74 24.95
CA ALA A 248 2.12 50.04 24.82
C ALA A 248 2.17 48.75 25.68
N VAL A 249 1.02 48.49 26.32
CA VAL A 249 0.87 47.37 27.23
C VAL A 249 -0.17 46.41 26.71
N SER A 250 0.10 45.12 26.76
CA SER A 250 -0.81 44.08 26.33
C SER A 250 -2.13 44.14 27.07
N THR A 251 -3.22 43.86 26.38
CA THR A 251 -4.54 43.63 26.96
C THR A 251 -4.69 42.22 27.60
N GLN A 252 -3.73 41.33 27.34
CA GLN A 252 -3.75 39.95 27.79
C GLN A 252 -2.51 39.68 28.67
N PRO A 253 -2.67 39.23 29.92
CA PRO A 253 -1.55 38.80 30.75
C PRO A 253 -1.04 37.44 30.29
N LEU A 254 0.22 37.15 30.62
CA LEU A 254 0.80 35.82 30.52
C LEU A 254 0.37 34.97 31.70
N ASN A 255 0.27 33.66 31.51
CA ASN A 255 0.05 32.68 32.58
C ASN A 255 1.40 32.18 33.08
N PRO A 256 1.79 32.46 34.33
CA PRO A 256 3.05 31.96 34.89
C PRO A 256 3.15 30.43 34.80
N GLY A 257 4.35 29.92 34.55
CA GLY A 257 4.62 28.51 34.41
C GLY A 257 4.14 27.86 33.09
N GLN A 258 3.46 28.61 32.21
CA GLN A 258 3.01 28.12 30.92
C GLN A 258 3.85 28.73 29.77
N TRP A 259 4.12 27.89 28.76
CA TRP A 259 4.73 28.36 27.54
C TRP A 259 3.74 29.17 26.67
N GLN A 260 4.15 30.37 26.28
CA GLN A 260 3.34 31.27 25.44
C GLN A 260 4.22 31.93 24.38
N HIS A 261 3.71 32.09 23.19
CA HIS A 261 4.44 32.72 22.09
C HIS A 261 4.31 34.24 22.18
N LEU A 262 5.44 34.96 22.23
CA LEU A 262 5.53 36.40 22.19
C LEU A 262 6.20 36.84 20.88
N ALA A 263 5.60 37.81 20.17
CA ALA A 263 6.22 38.39 19.01
C ALA A 263 6.03 39.89 18.93
N LEU A 264 6.99 40.57 18.32
CA LEU A 264 6.96 41.99 18.01
C LEU A 264 7.20 42.15 16.51
N THR A 265 6.35 42.91 15.80
CA THR A 265 6.63 43.32 14.42
C THR A 265 6.69 44.84 14.34
N ALA A 266 7.55 45.36 13.47
CA ALA A 266 7.62 46.76 13.14
C ALA A 266 7.57 46.94 11.61
N SER A 267 6.76 47.87 11.11
CA SER A 267 6.69 48.17 9.69
C SER A 267 6.17 49.62 9.51
N GLY A 268 6.91 50.42 8.78
CA GLY A 268 6.56 51.82 8.59
C GLY A 268 6.49 52.57 9.92
N ASP A 269 5.31 53.08 10.22
CA ASP A 269 4.99 53.86 11.43
C ASP A 269 4.21 53.08 12.48
N ARG A 270 4.25 51.75 12.42
CA ARG A 270 3.52 50.87 13.36
C ARG A 270 4.41 49.78 13.93
N VAL A 271 4.34 49.64 15.23
CA VAL A 271 4.94 48.52 16.00
C VAL A 271 3.82 47.77 16.69
N VAL A 272 3.79 46.46 16.53
CA VAL A 272 2.71 45.61 17.06
C VAL A 272 3.30 44.48 17.91
N LEU A 273 2.77 44.31 19.12
CA LEU A 273 3.08 43.22 20.03
C LEU A 273 1.99 42.14 19.93
N TYR A 274 2.40 40.90 19.79
CA TYR A 274 1.52 39.74 19.68
C TYR A 274 1.74 38.79 20.85
N VAL A 275 0.65 38.25 21.38
CA VAL A 275 0.65 37.16 22.36
C VAL A 275 -0.11 35.98 21.75
N ASN A 276 0.52 34.80 21.68
CA ASN A 276 -0.03 33.60 21.04
C ASN A 276 -0.57 33.87 19.62
N GLY A 277 0.20 34.66 18.83
CA GLY A 277 -0.12 35.00 17.46
C GLY A 277 -1.26 36.03 17.26
N ARG A 278 -1.80 36.61 18.34
CA ARG A 278 -2.87 37.61 18.31
C ARG A 278 -2.33 38.97 18.73
N GLU A 279 -2.74 40.03 18.02
CA GLU A 279 -2.38 41.40 18.40
C GLU A 279 -2.84 41.69 19.82
N ALA A 280 -1.91 42.12 20.69
CA ALA A 280 -2.12 42.38 22.10
C ALA A 280 -1.88 43.85 22.48
N ALA A 281 -1.00 44.55 21.76
CA ALA A 281 -0.74 45.99 21.90
C ALA A 281 -0.12 46.55 20.62
N SER A 282 -0.22 47.85 20.41
CA SER A 282 0.47 48.52 19.31
C SER A 282 0.89 49.97 19.65
N LEU A 283 1.98 50.41 18.99
CA LEU A 283 2.45 51.80 18.99
C LEU A 283 2.39 52.36 17.57
N ALA A 284 1.91 53.59 17.48
CA ALA A 284 1.87 54.34 16.19
C ALA A 284 3.16 55.18 16.09
N LEU A 285 4.27 54.50 15.84
CA LEU A 285 5.59 55.15 15.62
C LEU A 285 6.48 54.24 14.79
N ALA A 286 7.43 54.86 14.07
CA ALA A 286 8.46 54.15 13.33
C ALA A 286 9.54 53.59 14.27
N MET A 287 10.02 52.39 14.00
CA MET A 287 11.17 51.82 14.71
C MET A 287 12.40 52.75 14.49
N PRO A 288 13.11 53.16 15.56
CA PRO A 288 14.32 53.96 15.39
C PRO A 288 15.48 53.14 14.81
N ALA A 289 16.50 53.85 14.32
CA ALA A 289 17.74 53.19 13.86
C ALA A 289 18.52 52.64 15.05
N PHE A 290 19.15 51.44 14.86
CA PHE A 290 20.01 50.80 15.83
C PHE A 290 21.20 50.13 15.18
N ASN A 291 22.36 50.30 15.78
CA ASN A 291 23.58 49.54 15.47
C ASN A 291 24.17 48.83 16.72
N ALA A 292 23.56 49.04 17.87
CA ALA A 292 23.96 48.45 19.13
C ALA A 292 23.66 46.96 19.21
N PRO A 293 24.34 46.20 20.08
CA PRO A 293 24.01 44.81 20.42
C PRO A 293 22.56 44.65 20.87
N ILE A 294 22.00 43.43 20.71
CA ILE A 294 20.72 43.05 21.28
C ILE A 294 20.97 42.20 22.51
N ALA A 295 20.26 42.47 23.59
CA ALA A 295 20.27 41.67 24.79
C ALA A 295 18.95 40.92 24.96
N LEU A 296 19.01 39.64 25.23
CA LEU A 296 17.85 38.80 25.56
C LEU A 296 17.91 38.46 27.07
N GLY A 297 16.76 38.46 27.73
CA GLY A 297 16.59 38.06 29.13
C GLY A 297 17.00 39.11 30.17
N ALA A 298 17.64 40.20 29.78
CA ALA A 298 17.94 41.31 30.70
C ALA A 298 18.28 42.59 29.91
N ASP A 299 18.20 43.75 30.56
CA ASP A 299 18.73 45.01 30.05
C ASP A 299 20.23 45.11 30.39
N VAL A 300 21.04 45.57 29.45
CA VAL A 300 22.49 45.83 29.68
C VAL A 300 22.74 47.06 30.53
N SER A 301 21.74 47.97 30.69
CA SER A 301 21.82 49.17 31.52
C SER A 301 21.54 48.81 32.98
N ALA A 302 22.53 48.98 33.82
CA ALA A 302 22.41 48.61 35.25
C ALA A 302 21.26 49.35 35.96
N GLY A 303 20.37 48.60 36.55
CA GLY A 303 19.50 49.04 37.63
C GLY A 303 18.11 49.58 37.28
N ALA A 304 17.72 49.65 35.96
CA ALA A 304 16.40 50.18 35.58
C ALA A 304 15.29 49.11 35.64
N PHE A 305 15.60 47.84 35.33
CA PHE A 305 14.62 46.77 35.20
C PHE A 305 15.19 45.45 35.74
N ALA A 306 14.31 44.59 36.22
CA ALA A 306 14.72 43.24 36.58
C ALA A 306 15.03 42.35 35.37
N PRO A 307 16.00 41.45 35.49
CA PRO A 307 16.18 40.39 34.50
C PRO A 307 14.92 39.53 34.39
N PHE A 308 14.71 38.94 33.20
CA PHE A 308 13.62 37.98 32.99
C PHE A 308 13.87 36.71 33.82
N SER A 309 12.88 36.38 34.65
CA SER A 309 12.86 35.13 35.43
C SER A 309 11.97 34.13 34.72
N GLY A 310 12.60 33.23 33.95
CA GLY A 310 11.87 32.28 33.15
C GLY A 310 12.74 31.66 32.06
N ALA A 311 12.13 30.94 31.17
CA ALA A 311 12.77 30.31 30.07
C ALA A 311 12.33 30.86 28.70
N MET A 312 13.24 30.81 27.71
CA MET A 312 12.95 31.13 26.34
C MET A 312 13.33 29.95 25.43
N ASP A 313 12.54 29.81 24.37
CA ASP A 313 12.74 28.82 23.33
C ASP A 313 12.48 29.47 21.95
N GLU A 314 13.13 29.01 20.88
CA GLU A 314 12.92 29.47 19.52
C GLU A 314 13.00 31.00 19.34
N ALA A 315 14.07 31.61 19.83
CA ALA A 315 14.24 33.05 19.67
C ALA A 315 14.67 33.40 18.24
N ARG A 316 13.87 34.23 17.55
CA ARG A 316 14.01 34.56 16.13
C ARG A 316 14.02 36.06 15.89
N LEU A 317 14.90 36.52 15.04
CA LEU A 317 14.99 37.87 14.53
C LEU A 317 14.85 37.89 13.03
N SER A 318 14.07 38.82 12.48
CA SER A 318 13.86 38.96 11.04
C SER A 318 13.95 40.43 10.62
N LYS A 319 14.54 40.69 9.46
CA LYS A 319 14.65 42.02 8.85
C LYS A 319 13.39 42.44 8.07
N VAL A 320 12.32 41.61 8.10
CA VAL A 320 11.01 41.92 7.55
C VAL A 320 9.94 41.85 8.64
N ALA A 321 8.82 42.55 8.44
CA ALA A 321 7.65 42.37 9.30
C ALA A 321 6.90 41.09 8.88
N ARG A 322 7.02 40.05 9.70
CA ARG A 322 6.34 38.77 9.46
C ARG A 322 4.82 38.98 9.56
N PRO A 323 4.04 38.38 8.64
CA PRO A 323 2.60 38.55 8.64
C PRO A 323 1.94 37.90 9.89
N ALA A 324 0.90 38.54 10.42
CA ALA A 324 0.19 38.02 11.61
C ALA A 324 -0.32 36.58 11.43
N PRO A 325 -0.79 36.09 10.27
CA PRO A 325 -1.13 34.70 10.06
C PRO A 325 0.04 33.72 10.29
N LEU A 326 1.28 34.10 9.93
CA LEU A 326 2.47 33.28 10.18
C LEU A 326 2.76 33.20 11.68
N LEU A 327 2.69 34.32 12.40
CA LEU A 327 2.86 34.33 13.86
C LEU A 327 1.79 33.50 14.59
N LEU A 328 0.56 33.50 14.06
CA LEU A 328 -0.52 32.66 14.56
C LEU A 328 -0.25 31.17 14.25
N ALA A 329 0.26 30.87 13.06
CA ALA A 329 0.67 29.52 12.69
C ALA A 329 1.79 29.01 13.58
N ASP A 330 2.83 29.81 13.82
CA ASP A 330 3.94 29.47 14.74
C ASP A 330 3.41 29.19 16.16
N ALA A 331 2.56 30.05 16.68
CA ALA A 331 1.97 29.86 18.01
C ALA A 331 1.10 28.60 18.13
N ASN A 332 0.40 28.20 17.06
CA ASN A 332 -0.49 27.04 17.06
C ASN A 332 0.22 25.75 16.65
N ALA A 333 1.18 25.82 15.70
CA ALA A 333 1.83 24.65 15.12
C ALA A 333 3.02 24.15 15.94
N GLN A 334 3.71 25.06 16.62
CA GLN A 334 4.90 24.72 17.42
C GLN A 334 4.55 24.25 18.84
N GLY A 335 3.31 24.44 19.30
CA GLY A 335 2.81 23.91 20.58
C GLY A 335 2.64 22.38 20.57
N ALA A 336 2.33 21.82 21.74
CA ALA A 336 2.20 20.37 21.93
C ALA A 336 1.05 19.74 21.11
N GLU A 337 -0.03 20.48 20.85
CA GLU A 337 -1.20 20.04 20.09
C GLU A 337 -1.34 20.83 18.78
N SER A 338 -0.55 20.46 17.78
CA SER A 338 -0.64 21.11 16.47
C SER A 338 -1.74 20.49 15.61
N LYS A 339 -2.67 21.32 15.13
CA LYS A 339 -3.66 20.94 14.10
C LYS A 339 -3.22 21.34 12.69
N LEU A 340 -2.07 22.00 12.55
CA LEU A 340 -1.54 22.43 11.25
C LEU A 340 -0.93 21.25 10.46
N VAL A 341 -0.34 20.27 11.16
CA VAL A 341 0.35 19.16 10.52
C VAL A 341 -0.38 17.86 10.83
N ALA A 342 -0.74 17.14 9.77
CA ALA A 342 -1.32 15.80 9.87
C ALA A 342 -0.43 14.78 9.13
N TYR A 343 -0.44 13.54 9.61
CA TYR A 343 0.43 12.48 9.11
C TYR A 343 -0.39 11.36 8.48
N GLY A 344 -0.02 10.94 7.27
CA GLY A 344 -0.53 9.76 6.60
C GLY A 344 0.12 8.48 7.12
N VAL A 345 -0.25 7.36 6.49
CA VAL A 345 0.39 6.06 6.75
C VAL A 345 1.76 6.01 6.10
N ASP A 346 2.64 5.15 6.64
CA ASP A 346 3.92 4.85 6.00
C ASP A 346 3.69 3.96 4.78
N GLU A 347 4.22 4.35 3.62
CA GLU A 347 4.15 3.61 2.38
C GLU A 347 5.51 2.98 2.07
N GLU A 348 5.54 1.69 1.75
CA GLU A 348 6.75 1.00 1.30
C GLU A 348 6.81 0.99 -0.23
N GLN A 349 7.99 1.20 -0.81
CA GLN A 349 8.20 1.12 -2.25
C GLN A 349 7.90 -0.30 -2.76
N SER A 350 6.85 -0.44 -3.53
CA SER A 350 6.49 -1.72 -4.11
C SER A 350 7.30 -1.97 -5.38
N GLY A 351 8.36 -2.76 -5.28
CA GLY A 351 8.96 -3.38 -6.46
C GLY A 351 7.92 -4.27 -7.16
N PHE A 352 7.54 -3.94 -8.40
CA PHE A 352 6.63 -4.72 -9.26
C PHE A 352 5.24 -5.07 -8.68
N GLY A 353 4.47 -4.11 -8.19
CA GLY A 353 3.02 -4.30 -7.93
C GLY A 353 2.63 -5.33 -6.85
N PHE A 354 3.60 -5.95 -6.16
CA PHE A 354 3.40 -6.95 -5.13
C PHE A 354 3.72 -6.46 -3.70
N GLY A 355 4.06 -5.18 -3.51
CA GLY A 355 4.48 -4.65 -2.21
C GLY A 355 3.41 -4.78 -1.12
N SER A 356 2.17 -4.42 -1.41
CA SER A 356 1.05 -4.63 -0.49
C SER A 356 0.77 -6.13 -0.23
N LEU A 357 1.00 -6.98 -1.23
CA LEU A 357 0.87 -8.42 -1.12
C LEU A 357 2.02 -9.02 -0.31
N GLY A 358 3.24 -8.48 -0.44
CA GLY A 358 4.42 -8.84 0.36
C GLY A 358 4.23 -8.51 1.83
N PHE A 359 3.72 -7.32 2.15
CA PHE A 359 3.36 -6.93 3.52
C PHE A 359 2.28 -7.85 4.10
N LEU A 360 1.21 -8.11 3.34
CA LEU A 360 0.15 -9.04 3.75
C LEU A 360 0.70 -10.46 4.01
N LEU A 361 1.62 -10.94 3.17
CA LEU A 361 2.24 -12.27 3.34
C LEU A 361 3.15 -12.34 4.57
N LYS A 362 3.89 -11.28 4.90
CA LYS A 362 4.71 -11.22 6.14
C LYS A 362 3.86 -11.19 7.41
N ALA A 363 2.68 -10.56 7.33
CA ALA A 363 1.76 -10.44 8.45
C ALA A 363 0.89 -11.69 8.71
N VAL A 364 0.96 -12.72 7.83
CA VAL A 364 0.16 -13.94 7.95
C VAL A 364 0.70 -14.84 9.07
N PRO A 365 -0.09 -15.17 10.11
CA PRO A 365 0.31 -16.10 11.18
C PRO A 365 0.51 -17.53 10.66
N LEU A 366 1.28 -18.35 11.40
CA LEU A 366 1.73 -19.66 10.96
C LEU A 366 0.59 -20.65 10.68
N ASP A 367 -0.48 -20.59 11.43
CA ASP A 367 -1.71 -21.40 11.29
C ASP A 367 -2.46 -21.07 9.98
N ALA A 368 -2.51 -19.81 9.56
CA ALA A 368 -3.06 -19.44 8.26
C ALA A 368 -2.19 -19.96 7.10
N TRP A 369 -0.86 -20.02 7.27
CA TRP A 369 0.04 -20.61 6.27
C TRP A 369 -0.21 -22.11 6.06
N VAL A 370 -0.61 -22.88 7.10
CA VAL A 370 -0.99 -24.29 6.95
C VAL A 370 -2.20 -24.41 6.04
N ILE A 371 -3.23 -23.58 6.23
CA ILE A 371 -4.44 -23.60 5.41
C ILE A 371 -4.13 -23.23 3.95
N ILE A 372 -3.34 -22.17 3.76
CA ILE A 372 -2.90 -21.73 2.43
C ILE A 372 -2.09 -22.85 1.76
N GLY A 373 -1.21 -23.53 2.49
CA GLY A 373 -0.42 -24.66 2.00
C GLY A 373 -1.29 -25.81 1.49
N VAL A 374 -2.34 -26.18 2.23
CA VAL A 374 -3.32 -27.20 1.80
C VAL A 374 -4.04 -26.76 0.52
N LEU A 375 -4.47 -25.51 0.43
CA LEU A 375 -5.12 -24.97 -0.77
C LEU A 375 -4.19 -24.97 -1.98
N VAL A 376 -2.91 -24.62 -1.81
CA VAL A 376 -1.91 -24.66 -2.88
C VAL A 376 -1.68 -26.10 -3.37
N LEU A 377 -1.60 -27.07 -2.47
CA LEU A 377 -1.50 -28.50 -2.84
C LEU A 377 -2.73 -28.94 -3.64
N MET A 378 -3.93 -28.58 -3.21
CA MET A 378 -5.17 -28.87 -3.94
C MET A 378 -5.18 -28.22 -5.33
N MET A 379 -4.66 -27.01 -5.45
CA MET A 379 -4.51 -26.30 -6.72
C MET A 379 -3.62 -27.09 -7.68
N PHE A 380 -2.41 -27.44 -7.28
CA PHE A 380 -1.49 -28.19 -8.12
C PHE A 380 -2.06 -29.55 -8.51
N GLN A 381 -2.68 -30.26 -7.57
CA GLN A 381 -3.32 -31.54 -7.84
C GLN A 381 -4.43 -31.39 -8.89
N SER A 382 -5.30 -30.40 -8.77
CA SER A 382 -6.39 -30.15 -9.72
C SER A 382 -5.85 -29.79 -11.11
N TRP A 383 -4.81 -28.97 -11.20
CA TRP A 383 -4.19 -28.58 -12.48
C TRP A 383 -3.53 -29.75 -13.18
N ILE A 384 -2.80 -30.61 -12.44
CA ILE A 384 -2.19 -31.83 -12.99
C ILE A 384 -3.26 -32.74 -13.58
N ILE A 385 -4.35 -32.95 -12.86
CA ILE A 385 -5.47 -33.78 -13.32
C ILE A 385 -6.11 -33.17 -14.58
N MET A 386 -6.39 -31.87 -14.58
CA MET A 386 -6.95 -31.15 -15.73
C MET A 386 -6.08 -31.30 -16.99
N ILE A 387 -4.79 -31.05 -16.86
CA ILE A 387 -3.84 -31.12 -17.99
C ILE A 387 -3.74 -32.54 -18.51
N ARG A 388 -3.57 -33.54 -17.64
CA ARG A 388 -3.46 -34.95 -18.04
C ARG A 388 -4.73 -35.46 -18.69
N LYS A 389 -5.89 -35.17 -18.11
CA LYS A 389 -7.20 -35.57 -18.68
C LYS A 389 -7.49 -34.89 -20.00
N ASN A 390 -7.27 -33.59 -20.08
CA ASN A 390 -7.48 -32.87 -21.34
C ASN A 390 -6.60 -33.40 -22.48
N ARG A 391 -5.32 -33.74 -22.19
CA ARG A 391 -4.43 -34.36 -23.17
C ARG A 391 -4.91 -35.77 -23.56
N MET A 392 -5.38 -36.58 -22.59
CA MET A 392 -5.91 -37.91 -22.83
C MET A 392 -7.16 -37.85 -23.73
N VAL A 393 -8.15 -37.03 -23.39
CA VAL A 393 -9.37 -36.89 -24.17
C VAL A 393 -9.10 -36.33 -25.57
N SER A 394 -8.15 -35.37 -25.71
CA SER A 394 -7.78 -34.81 -27.00
C SER A 394 -7.13 -35.86 -27.93
N ARG A 395 -6.25 -36.71 -27.40
CA ARG A 395 -5.63 -37.81 -28.15
C ARG A 395 -6.66 -38.85 -28.56
N LEU A 396 -7.59 -39.18 -27.66
CA LEU A 396 -8.66 -40.14 -27.89
C LEU A 396 -9.62 -39.63 -28.98
N SER A 397 -10.05 -38.36 -28.92
CA SER A 397 -10.92 -37.77 -29.96
C SER A 397 -10.24 -37.76 -31.34
N ALA A 398 -8.97 -37.35 -31.40
CA ALA A 398 -8.22 -37.35 -32.68
C ALA A 398 -8.04 -38.75 -33.24
N ALA A 399 -7.78 -39.76 -32.39
CA ALA A 399 -7.69 -41.14 -32.80
C ALA A 399 -9.05 -41.72 -33.23
N ASN A 400 -10.14 -41.33 -32.58
CA ASN A 400 -11.49 -41.72 -33.00
C ASN A 400 -11.87 -41.14 -34.39
N GLU A 401 -11.50 -39.89 -34.65
CA GLU A 401 -11.74 -39.26 -35.95
C GLU A 401 -10.94 -39.96 -37.07
N ALA A 402 -9.65 -40.21 -36.82
CA ALA A 402 -8.82 -40.99 -37.75
C ALA A 402 -9.38 -42.41 -38.01
N PHE A 403 -9.92 -43.07 -36.99
CA PHE A 403 -10.57 -44.36 -37.17
C PHE A 403 -11.85 -44.23 -37.98
N ARG A 404 -12.70 -43.24 -37.77
CA ARG A 404 -13.93 -43.01 -38.55
C ARG A 404 -13.65 -42.84 -40.04
N GLU A 405 -12.61 -42.07 -40.37
CA GLU A 405 -12.20 -41.90 -41.78
C GLU A 405 -11.83 -43.22 -42.42
N GLN A 406 -11.15 -44.12 -41.71
CA GLN A 406 -10.81 -45.45 -42.22
C GLN A 406 -12.05 -46.36 -42.28
N PHE A 407 -12.88 -46.34 -41.22
CA PHE A 407 -14.10 -47.15 -41.14
C PHE A 407 -15.12 -46.80 -42.23
N ALA A 408 -15.20 -45.53 -42.63
CA ALA A 408 -16.05 -45.09 -43.75
C ALA A 408 -15.64 -45.73 -45.10
N ARG A 409 -14.39 -46.15 -45.25
CA ARG A 409 -13.86 -46.82 -46.46
C ARG A 409 -14.04 -48.33 -46.44
N ILE A 410 -14.48 -48.90 -45.31
CA ILE A 410 -14.81 -50.31 -45.20
C ILE A 410 -16.12 -50.56 -45.98
N GLY A 411 -16.05 -51.29 -47.02
CA GLY A 411 -17.23 -51.78 -47.73
C GLY A 411 -17.91 -52.94 -46.97
N THR A 412 -18.08 -54.08 -47.64
CA THR A 412 -18.72 -55.29 -47.12
C THR A 412 -17.83 -56.16 -46.26
N ARG A 413 -16.52 -55.84 -46.09
CA ARG A 413 -15.56 -56.65 -45.30
C ARG A 413 -15.29 -56.04 -43.95
N LEU A 414 -16.22 -56.18 -43.01
CA LEU A 414 -16.11 -55.62 -41.66
C LEU A 414 -14.87 -56.07 -40.85
N GLU A 415 -14.21 -57.13 -41.19
CA GLU A 415 -13.01 -57.68 -40.53
C GLU A 415 -11.69 -57.21 -41.11
N MET A 416 -11.70 -56.42 -42.18
CA MET A 416 -10.55 -56.08 -43.04
C MET A 416 -9.38 -55.43 -42.32
N PHE A 417 -9.64 -54.62 -41.29
CA PHE A 417 -8.60 -53.85 -40.62
C PHE A 417 -8.09 -54.51 -39.32
N ALA A 418 -8.71 -55.59 -38.87
CA ALA A 418 -8.38 -56.18 -37.55
C ALA A 418 -6.95 -56.74 -37.47
N ASP A 419 -6.35 -57.15 -38.61
CA ASP A 419 -5.04 -57.74 -38.67
C ASP A 419 -3.94 -56.75 -39.09
N ASP A 420 -4.30 -55.48 -39.38
CA ASP A 420 -3.35 -54.45 -39.76
C ASP A 420 -2.63 -53.90 -38.49
N GLN A 421 -1.37 -54.33 -38.31
CA GLN A 421 -0.53 -53.95 -37.15
C GLN A 421 -0.16 -52.47 -37.17
N ASP A 422 0.06 -51.87 -38.33
CA ASP A 422 0.40 -50.48 -38.48
C ASP A 422 -0.80 -49.58 -38.10
N LEU A 423 -2.00 -49.98 -38.53
CA LEU A 423 -3.24 -49.31 -38.16
C LEU A 423 -3.54 -49.45 -36.65
N ALA A 424 -3.32 -50.64 -36.11
CA ALA A 424 -3.49 -50.90 -34.68
C ALA A 424 -2.58 -50.01 -33.82
N GLN A 425 -1.33 -49.78 -34.21
CA GLN A 425 -0.40 -48.92 -33.50
C GLN A 425 -0.81 -47.44 -33.59
N ARG A 426 -1.26 -46.98 -34.76
CA ARG A 426 -1.73 -45.60 -34.95
C ARG A 426 -3.03 -45.31 -34.18
N LEU A 427 -3.91 -46.30 -34.11
CA LEU A 427 -5.23 -46.18 -33.49
C LEU A 427 -5.31 -46.70 -32.05
N GLN A 428 -4.19 -47.05 -31.41
CA GLN A 428 -4.14 -47.63 -30.05
C GLN A 428 -4.88 -46.75 -29.02
N HIS A 429 -4.97 -45.45 -29.22
CA HIS A 429 -5.67 -44.52 -28.33
C HIS A 429 -7.16 -44.35 -28.65
N SER A 430 -7.65 -44.93 -29.76
CA SER A 430 -9.06 -44.83 -30.16
C SER A 430 -9.94 -45.79 -29.37
N SER A 431 -11.00 -45.25 -28.75
CA SER A 431 -12.05 -46.05 -28.12
C SER A 431 -12.91 -46.79 -29.15
N LEU A 432 -13.13 -46.18 -30.35
CA LEU A 432 -13.87 -46.80 -31.43
C LEU A 432 -13.11 -48.00 -32.02
N TRP A 433 -11.78 -47.89 -32.11
CA TRP A 433 -10.92 -49.01 -32.51
C TRP A 433 -11.05 -50.19 -31.54
N ARG A 434 -11.05 -49.94 -30.24
CA ARG A 434 -11.21 -51.01 -29.24
C ARG A 434 -12.58 -51.69 -29.32
N LEU A 435 -13.64 -50.90 -29.56
CA LEU A 435 -15.00 -51.40 -29.81
C LEU A 435 -15.04 -52.29 -31.06
N TYR A 436 -14.42 -51.84 -32.15
CA TYR A 436 -14.30 -52.56 -33.40
C TYR A 436 -13.58 -53.92 -33.20
N LEU A 437 -12.41 -53.89 -32.56
CA LEU A 437 -11.64 -55.13 -32.32
C LEU A 437 -12.42 -56.19 -31.53
N VAL A 438 -13.19 -55.77 -30.51
CA VAL A 438 -14.03 -56.68 -29.72
C VAL A 438 -15.14 -57.27 -30.56
N ALA A 439 -15.77 -56.47 -31.41
CA ALA A 439 -16.81 -56.96 -32.33
C ALA A 439 -16.25 -57.99 -33.33
N VAL A 440 -15.10 -57.68 -33.95
CA VAL A 440 -14.45 -58.56 -34.92
C VAL A 440 -13.97 -59.84 -34.24
N LYS A 441 -13.39 -59.77 -33.05
CA LYS A 441 -12.99 -60.93 -32.27
C LYS A 441 -14.20 -61.84 -31.97
N GLU A 442 -15.31 -61.28 -31.56
CA GLU A 442 -16.54 -62.05 -31.27
C GLU A 442 -17.10 -62.72 -32.53
N ILE A 443 -17.03 -62.07 -33.68
CA ILE A 443 -17.43 -62.64 -34.99
C ILE A 443 -16.51 -63.83 -35.33
N ARG A 444 -15.19 -63.69 -35.21
CA ARG A 444 -14.18 -64.75 -35.52
C ARG A 444 -14.33 -65.93 -34.58
N THR A 445 -14.44 -65.74 -33.28
CA THR A 445 -14.60 -66.81 -32.31
C THR A 445 -15.83 -67.69 -32.61
N ARG A 446 -16.91 -67.11 -33.05
CA ARG A 446 -18.14 -67.84 -33.42
C ARG A 446 -18.00 -68.56 -34.74
N ARG A 447 -17.29 -67.98 -35.69
CA ARG A 447 -16.94 -68.66 -36.94
C ARG A 447 -16.07 -69.92 -36.69
N GLU A 448 -15.11 -69.83 -35.80
CA GLU A 448 -14.27 -70.96 -35.42
C GLU A 448 -15.03 -72.08 -34.68
N GLN A 449 -16.13 -71.73 -33.97
CA GLN A 449 -16.99 -72.68 -33.28
C GLN A 449 -18.04 -73.36 -34.21
N GLY A 450 -17.90 -73.18 -35.52
CA GLY A 450 -18.72 -73.87 -36.53
C GLY A 450 -20.11 -73.30 -36.80
N ALA A 451 -20.37 -72.04 -36.42
CA ALA A 451 -21.57 -71.35 -36.80
C ALA A 451 -21.55 -71.08 -38.31
N ASP A 452 -22.66 -71.43 -39.00
CA ASP A 452 -22.80 -71.30 -40.45
C ASP A 452 -22.60 -69.81 -40.86
N THR A 453 -21.67 -69.55 -41.76
CA THR A 453 -21.21 -68.21 -42.13
C THR A 453 -22.20 -67.46 -43.04
N SER A 454 -23.28 -68.15 -43.45
CA SER A 454 -24.29 -67.56 -44.37
C SER A 454 -25.41 -66.79 -43.67
N SER A 455 -25.61 -66.99 -42.36
CA SER A 455 -26.65 -66.27 -41.60
C SER A 455 -26.26 -66.03 -40.14
N VAL A 456 -25.96 -64.80 -39.77
CA VAL A 456 -25.77 -64.39 -38.37
C VAL A 456 -27.14 -64.24 -37.75
N SER A 457 -27.46 -65.07 -36.72
CA SER A 457 -28.74 -65.00 -36.02
C SER A 457 -28.91 -63.69 -35.26
N ALA A 458 -30.14 -63.25 -35.08
CA ALA A 458 -30.48 -62.05 -34.28
C ALA A 458 -29.89 -62.16 -32.84
N ALA A 459 -29.85 -63.36 -32.27
CA ALA A 459 -29.22 -63.61 -30.98
C ALA A 459 -27.70 -63.37 -30.96
N THR A 460 -27.02 -63.70 -32.09
CA THR A 460 -25.60 -63.45 -32.28
C THR A 460 -25.31 -61.96 -32.42
N ILE A 461 -26.10 -61.23 -33.17
CA ILE A 461 -25.99 -59.75 -33.31
C ILE A 461 -26.14 -59.08 -31.95
N GLU A 462 -27.13 -59.49 -31.16
CA GLU A 462 -27.38 -58.96 -29.83
C GLU A 462 -26.20 -59.28 -28.84
N ALA A 463 -25.64 -60.46 -28.92
CA ALA A 463 -24.50 -60.80 -28.10
C ALA A 463 -23.24 -60.02 -28.47
N ILE A 464 -22.97 -59.69 -29.75
CA ILE A 464 -21.93 -58.81 -30.18
C ILE A 464 -22.17 -57.39 -29.64
N ARG A 465 -23.41 -56.90 -29.75
CA ARG A 465 -23.82 -55.63 -29.16
C ARG A 465 -23.55 -55.56 -27.66
N CYS A 466 -23.95 -56.57 -26.89
CA CYS A 466 -23.65 -56.67 -25.47
C CYS A 466 -22.14 -56.62 -25.14
N SER A 467 -21.32 -57.32 -25.93
CA SER A 467 -19.87 -57.32 -25.79
C SER A 467 -19.25 -55.94 -26.06
N MET A 468 -19.74 -55.24 -27.11
CA MET A 468 -19.35 -53.87 -27.40
C MET A 468 -19.82 -52.89 -26.31
N ASP A 469 -21.02 -53.01 -25.78
CA ASP A 469 -21.57 -52.18 -24.68
C ASP A 469 -20.76 -52.38 -23.40
N GLY A 470 -20.29 -53.58 -23.12
CA GLY A 470 -19.36 -53.88 -22.03
C GLY A 470 -18.05 -53.09 -22.12
N VAL A 471 -17.47 -52.98 -23.31
CA VAL A 471 -16.26 -52.17 -23.54
C VAL A 471 -16.60 -50.67 -23.43
N ARG A 472 -17.70 -50.22 -24.02
CA ARG A 472 -18.17 -48.85 -23.97
C ARG A 472 -18.33 -48.41 -22.49
N THR A 473 -18.90 -49.24 -21.64
CA THR A 473 -19.06 -48.96 -20.22
C THR A 473 -17.72 -48.77 -19.53
N ARG A 474 -16.72 -49.62 -19.80
CA ARG A 474 -15.35 -49.51 -19.24
C ARG A 474 -14.66 -48.23 -19.71
N GLU A 475 -14.80 -47.88 -20.98
CA GLU A 475 -14.26 -46.62 -21.54
C GLU A 475 -14.88 -45.39 -20.85
N ASN A 476 -16.20 -45.39 -20.65
CA ASN A 476 -16.91 -44.33 -19.93
C ASN A 476 -16.46 -44.21 -18.46
N GLN A 477 -16.19 -45.31 -17.78
CA GLN A 477 -15.62 -45.32 -16.43
C GLN A 477 -14.21 -44.72 -16.42
N GLN A 478 -13.36 -45.04 -17.41
CA GLN A 478 -12.03 -44.45 -17.54
C GLN A 478 -12.11 -42.94 -17.82
N LEU A 479 -13.00 -42.49 -18.68
CA LEU A 479 -13.24 -41.09 -18.98
C LEU A 479 -13.66 -40.32 -17.71
N SER A 480 -14.50 -40.92 -16.89
CA SER A 480 -15.02 -40.31 -15.65
C SER A 480 -14.05 -40.41 -14.46
N SER A 481 -13.03 -41.27 -14.55
CA SER A 481 -12.05 -41.48 -13.46
C SER A 481 -11.35 -40.17 -13.10
N LYS A 482 -11.07 -39.94 -11.79
CA LYS A 482 -10.42 -38.74 -11.24
C LYS A 482 -11.16 -37.42 -11.42
N LEU A 483 -12.36 -37.39 -12.04
CA LEU A 483 -13.19 -36.17 -12.07
C LEU A 483 -13.74 -35.85 -10.68
N SER A 484 -13.95 -36.83 -9.83
CA SER A 484 -14.35 -36.64 -8.42
C SER A 484 -13.33 -35.80 -7.64
N THR A 485 -12.03 -35.95 -7.91
CA THR A 485 -11.00 -35.13 -7.27
C THR A 485 -11.11 -33.66 -7.68
N LEU A 486 -11.45 -33.38 -8.96
CA LEU A 486 -11.73 -32.01 -9.38
C LEU A 486 -13.00 -31.47 -8.69
N SER A 487 -14.05 -32.28 -8.60
CA SER A 487 -15.28 -31.90 -7.89
C SER A 487 -15.01 -31.58 -6.42
N ASN A 488 -14.15 -32.37 -5.76
CA ASN A 488 -13.72 -32.11 -4.39
C ASN A 488 -12.94 -30.80 -4.25
N ALA A 489 -12.10 -30.44 -5.23
CA ALA A 489 -11.39 -29.16 -5.22
C ALA A 489 -12.34 -27.97 -5.42
N ILE A 490 -13.39 -28.13 -6.25
CA ILE A 490 -14.42 -27.11 -6.48
C ILE A 490 -15.22 -26.84 -5.21
N ALA A 491 -15.66 -27.88 -4.54
CA ALA A 491 -16.45 -27.78 -3.31
C ALA A 491 -15.59 -27.46 -2.08
N GLY A 492 -14.45 -28.16 -1.92
CA GLY A 492 -13.59 -28.07 -0.75
C GLY A 492 -12.77 -26.79 -0.67
N GLY A 493 -12.35 -26.21 -1.80
CA GLY A 493 -11.57 -24.99 -1.83
C GLY A 493 -12.21 -23.84 -1.07
N PRO A 494 -13.46 -23.42 -1.39
CA PRO A 494 -14.16 -22.36 -0.67
C PRO A 494 -14.43 -22.69 0.80
N TYR A 495 -14.72 -23.94 1.16
CA TYR A 495 -14.94 -24.33 2.55
C TYR A 495 -13.68 -24.27 3.39
N ILE A 496 -12.53 -24.71 2.84
CA ILE A 496 -11.25 -24.60 3.51
C ILE A 496 -10.83 -23.14 3.62
N GLY A 497 -11.09 -22.32 2.60
CA GLY A 497 -10.89 -20.87 2.65
C GLY A 497 -11.75 -20.20 3.73
N LEU A 498 -13.03 -20.57 3.83
CA LEU A 498 -13.93 -20.09 4.88
C LEU A 498 -13.46 -20.52 6.28
N LEU A 499 -12.98 -21.74 6.45
CA LEU A 499 -12.38 -22.19 7.71
C LEU A 499 -11.19 -21.27 8.09
N GLY A 500 -10.38 -20.88 7.12
CA GLY A 500 -9.29 -19.93 7.33
C GLY A 500 -9.75 -18.57 7.83
N THR A 501 -10.89 -18.04 7.33
CA THR A 501 -11.44 -16.79 7.85
C THR A 501 -11.94 -16.92 9.28
N VAL A 502 -12.63 -18.00 9.61
CA VAL A 502 -13.14 -18.22 10.97
C VAL A 502 -11.99 -18.33 11.98
N LEU A 503 -10.95 -19.08 11.65
CA LEU A 503 -9.76 -19.21 12.52
C LEU A 503 -8.99 -17.90 12.65
N GLY A 504 -8.79 -17.16 11.56
CA GLY A 504 -8.11 -15.87 11.57
C GLY A 504 -8.84 -14.83 12.41
N ILE A 505 -10.17 -14.74 12.29
CA ILE A 505 -10.99 -13.83 13.09
C ILE A 505 -10.97 -14.24 14.57
N MET A 506 -11.02 -15.54 14.86
CA MET A 506 -10.95 -16.05 16.24
C MET A 506 -9.64 -15.67 16.93
N VAL A 507 -8.50 -15.75 16.23
CA VAL A 507 -7.18 -15.34 16.76
C VAL A 507 -7.16 -13.83 17.05
N VAL A 508 -7.76 -13.01 16.16
CA VAL A 508 -7.88 -11.56 16.36
C VAL A 508 -8.69 -11.24 17.62
N PHE A 509 -9.85 -11.85 17.81
CA PHE A 509 -10.66 -11.63 19.00
C PHE A 509 -9.98 -12.12 20.28
N LEU A 510 -9.27 -13.23 20.22
CA LEU A 510 -8.48 -13.70 21.37
C LEU A 510 -7.38 -12.71 21.74
N GLY A 511 -6.65 -12.19 20.73
CA GLY A 511 -5.61 -11.18 20.93
C GLY A 511 -6.14 -9.88 21.54
N THR A 512 -7.28 -9.37 21.07
CA THR A 512 -7.91 -8.17 21.61
C THR A 512 -8.44 -8.38 23.03
N ALA A 513 -9.00 -9.54 23.31
CA ALA A 513 -9.48 -9.87 24.66
C ALA A 513 -8.34 -9.96 25.70
N MET A 514 -7.15 -10.41 25.28
CA MET A 514 -5.96 -10.48 26.13
C MET A 514 -5.27 -9.13 26.31
N ALA A 515 -5.33 -8.24 25.33
CA ALA A 515 -4.67 -6.93 25.34
C ALA A 515 -5.48 -5.87 26.13
N GLY A 516 -6.78 -6.07 26.35
CA GLY A 516 -7.65 -5.13 27.07
C GLY A 516 -7.93 -3.81 26.35
N ASP A 517 -7.34 -3.57 25.18
CA ASP A 517 -7.53 -2.38 24.37
C ASP A 517 -7.65 -2.75 22.87
N VAL A 518 -8.50 -2.01 22.12
CA VAL A 518 -8.79 -2.27 20.71
C VAL A 518 -7.90 -1.40 19.84
N ASN A 519 -6.72 -1.90 19.50
CA ASN A 519 -5.83 -1.24 18.56
C ASN A 519 -6.02 -1.81 17.15
N ILE A 520 -6.45 -0.96 16.19
CA ILE A 520 -6.70 -1.33 14.80
C ILE A 520 -5.43 -1.92 14.14
N ASN A 521 -4.25 -1.44 14.49
CA ASN A 521 -2.98 -1.94 13.95
C ASN A 521 -2.67 -3.39 14.38
N ALA A 522 -3.17 -3.81 15.55
CA ALA A 522 -3.04 -5.19 16.03
C ALA A 522 -4.05 -6.14 15.36
N ILE A 523 -5.22 -5.63 14.93
CA ILE A 523 -6.32 -6.39 14.34
C ILE A 523 -6.13 -6.59 12.83
N ALA A 524 -5.64 -5.56 12.13
CA ALA A 524 -5.57 -5.53 10.66
C ALA A 524 -4.79 -6.70 10.03
N PRO A 525 -3.62 -7.15 10.54
CA PRO A 525 -2.87 -8.26 9.98
C PRO A 525 -3.64 -9.59 10.02
N GLY A 526 -4.30 -9.89 11.14
CA GLY A 526 -5.09 -11.12 11.30
C GLY A 526 -6.33 -11.15 10.41
N MET A 527 -7.02 -10.02 10.25
CA MET A 527 -8.15 -9.91 9.32
C MET A 527 -7.69 -10.04 7.86
N ALA A 528 -6.58 -9.43 7.49
CA ALA A 528 -6.03 -9.54 6.15
C ALA A 528 -5.64 -10.98 5.80
N ALA A 529 -5.01 -11.70 6.73
CA ALA A 529 -4.67 -13.13 6.58
C ALA A 529 -5.92 -14.00 6.38
N ALA A 530 -6.98 -13.73 7.14
CA ALA A 530 -8.27 -14.41 7.02
C ALA A 530 -8.87 -14.22 5.61
N LEU A 531 -8.94 -13.00 5.12
CA LEU A 531 -9.45 -12.69 3.77
C LEU A 531 -8.60 -13.33 2.67
N LEU A 532 -7.27 -13.36 2.84
CA LEU A 532 -6.34 -14.01 1.91
C LEU A 532 -6.61 -15.51 1.80
N ALA A 533 -6.89 -16.21 2.90
CA ALA A 533 -7.24 -17.64 2.87
C ALA A 533 -8.51 -17.91 2.04
N THR A 534 -9.54 -17.07 2.17
CA THR A 534 -10.76 -17.22 1.35
C THR A 534 -10.50 -16.91 -0.12
N ALA A 535 -9.75 -15.85 -0.42
CA ALA A 535 -9.35 -15.53 -1.79
C ALA A 535 -8.59 -16.70 -2.44
N MET A 536 -7.67 -17.33 -1.72
CA MET A 536 -6.95 -18.53 -2.17
C MET A 536 -7.89 -19.72 -2.40
N GLY A 537 -8.88 -19.93 -1.53
CA GLY A 537 -9.90 -20.97 -1.72
C GLY A 537 -10.69 -20.81 -3.03
N LEU A 538 -11.10 -19.59 -3.35
CA LEU A 538 -11.77 -19.26 -4.61
C LEU A 538 -10.82 -19.38 -5.81
N PHE A 539 -9.56 -18.98 -5.66
CA PHE A 539 -8.55 -19.11 -6.71
C PHE A 539 -8.28 -20.57 -7.11
N VAL A 540 -8.40 -21.50 -6.17
CA VAL A 540 -8.36 -22.96 -6.43
C VAL A 540 -9.63 -23.45 -7.13
N ALA A 541 -10.80 -23.04 -6.66
CA ALA A 541 -12.09 -23.58 -7.08
C ALA A 541 -12.50 -23.12 -8.49
N ILE A 542 -12.27 -21.87 -8.84
CA ILE A 542 -12.75 -21.29 -10.10
C ILE A 542 -12.11 -21.95 -11.34
N PRO A 543 -10.77 -22.09 -11.45
CA PRO A 543 -10.16 -22.79 -12.57
C PRO A 543 -10.53 -24.28 -12.63
N ALA A 544 -10.67 -24.93 -11.46
CA ALA A 544 -11.09 -26.32 -11.38
C ALA A 544 -12.51 -26.51 -11.93
N LEU A 545 -13.44 -25.58 -11.63
CA LEU A 545 -14.82 -25.59 -12.14
C LEU A 545 -14.87 -25.49 -13.66
N PHE A 546 -14.17 -24.53 -14.25
CA PHE A 546 -14.12 -24.39 -15.72
C PHE A 546 -13.50 -25.61 -16.38
N GLY A 547 -12.40 -26.14 -15.82
CA GLY A 547 -11.76 -27.34 -16.31
C GLY A 547 -12.65 -28.58 -16.21
N TYR A 548 -13.35 -28.77 -15.11
CA TYR A 548 -14.29 -29.84 -14.88
C TYR A 548 -15.46 -29.81 -15.88
N ASN A 549 -16.11 -28.68 -16.04
CA ASN A 549 -17.23 -28.52 -16.98
C ASN A 549 -16.81 -28.83 -18.42
N ARG A 550 -15.63 -28.33 -18.85
CA ARG A 550 -15.08 -28.63 -20.17
C ARG A 550 -14.79 -30.11 -20.37
N LEU A 551 -14.22 -30.78 -19.36
CA LEU A 551 -13.93 -32.22 -19.42
C LEU A 551 -15.21 -33.06 -19.48
N ILE A 552 -16.24 -32.71 -18.70
CA ILE A 552 -17.54 -33.42 -18.75
C ILE A 552 -18.18 -33.30 -20.13
N THR A 553 -18.21 -32.11 -20.72
CA THR A 553 -18.78 -31.90 -22.05
C THR A 553 -18.05 -32.77 -23.10
N ARG A 554 -16.73 -32.75 -23.10
CA ARG A 554 -15.94 -33.59 -24.02
C ARG A 554 -16.09 -35.07 -23.79
N ASN A 555 -16.22 -35.51 -22.53
CA ASN A 555 -16.47 -36.93 -22.22
C ASN A 555 -17.84 -37.37 -22.73
N LYS A 556 -18.86 -36.50 -22.65
CA LYS A 556 -20.20 -36.75 -23.22
C LYS A 556 -20.16 -36.90 -24.74
N GLU A 557 -19.40 -36.02 -25.42
CA GLU A 557 -19.18 -36.09 -26.87
C GLU A 557 -18.58 -37.45 -27.27
N VAL A 558 -17.47 -37.85 -26.61
CA VAL A 558 -16.84 -39.15 -26.87
C VAL A 558 -17.76 -40.32 -26.58
N SER A 559 -18.55 -40.25 -25.48
CA SER A 559 -19.50 -41.29 -25.11
C SER A 559 -20.64 -41.43 -26.15
N ALA A 560 -21.12 -40.30 -26.67
CA ALA A 560 -22.10 -40.28 -27.76
C ALA A 560 -21.53 -40.89 -29.04
N ASP A 561 -20.28 -40.54 -29.37
CA ASP A 561 -19.56 -41.11 -30.52
C ASP A 561 -19.44 -42.62 -30.44
N MET A 562 -19.08 -43.17 -29.30
CA MET A 562 -19.02 -44.61 -29.09
C MET A 562 -20.39 -45.28 -29.25
N ARG A 563 -21.46 -44.64 -28.80
CA ARG A 563 -22.81 -45.16 -28.95
C ARG A 563 -23.23 -45.21 -30.43
N VAL A 564 -23.05 -44.10 -31.12
CA VAL A 564 -23.38 -44.01 -32.57
C VAL A 564 -22.60 -45.04 -33.36
N PHE A 565 -21.30 -45.26 -33.01
CA PHE A 565 -20.50 -46.26 -33.67
C PHE A 565 -21.01 -47.69 -33.44
N VAL A 566 -21.40 -48.05 -32.20
CA VAL A 566 -21.96 -49.35 -31.88
C VAL A 566 -23.23 -49.60 -32.72
N ASP A 567 -24.16 -48.61 -32.74
CA ASP A 567 -25.40 -48.72 -33.49
C ASP A 567 -25.11 -48.83 -35.03
N GLU A 568 -24.16 -48.06 -35.57
CA GLU A 568 -23.76 -48.12 -36.98
C GLU A 568 -23.15 -49.49 -37.33
N PHE A 569 -22.22 -50.00 -36.50
CA PHE A 569 -21.57 -51.28 -36.71
C PHE A 569 -22.61 -52.43 -36.73
N ILE A 570 -23.48 -52.44 -35.75
CA ILE A 570 -24.52 -53.45 -35.61
C ILE A 570 -25.51 -53.41 -36.78
N THR A 571 -25.88 -52.21 -37.23
CA THR A 571 -26.79 -52.04 -38.39
C THR A 571 -26.15 -52.59 -39.66
N ARG A 572 -24.89 -52.21 -39.93
CA ARG A 572 -24.15 -52.76 -41.08
C ARG A 572 -23.99 -54.27 -41.03
N LEU A 573 -23.74 -54.82 -39.82
CA LEU A 573 -23.65 -56.25 -39.64
C LEU A 573 -24.98 -56.95 -39.91
N ALA A 574 -26.12 -56.37 -39.50
CA ALA A 574 -27.43 -56.89 -39.75
C ALA A 574 -27.86 -56.81 -41.24
N GLU A 575 -27.53 -55.74 -41.93
CA GLU A 575 -27.78 -55.58 -43.37
C GLU A 575 -27.05 -56.59 -44.20
N MET A 576 -25.78 -56.83 -43.91
CA MET A 576 -24.96 -57.79 -44.65
C MET A 576 -25.48 -59.26 -44.54
N HIS A 577 -26.17 -59.57 -43.46
CA HIS A 577 -26.74 -60.91 -43.23
C HIS A 577 -28.24 -61.01 -43.48
N GLY A 578 -28.92 -59.85 -43.59
CA GLY A 578 -30.35 -59.75 -43.96
C GLY A 578 -30.65 -59.97 -45.45
N GLU A 579 -29.71 -59.61 -46.32
CA GLU A 579 -29.85 -59.84 -47.76
C GLU A 579 -29.84 -61.37 -48.12
N GLY A 580 -29.18 -62.21 -47.27
CA GLY A 580 -29.23 -63.66 -47.46
C GLY A 580 -30.61 -64.29 -47.26
N GLN A 581 -31.40 -63.75 -46.36
CA GLN A 581 -32.74 -64.31 -46.05
C GLN A 581 -33.79 -63.93 -47.11
N SER A 582 -33.67 -62.78 -47.78
CA SER A 582 -34.56 -62.38 -48.84
C SER A 582 -34.34 -63.17 -50.13
N GLY A 583 -33.09 -63.58 -50.41
CA GLY A 583 -32.75 -64.46 -51.53
C GLY A 583 -33.29 -65.90 -51.40
N GLU A 584 -33.14 -66.51 -50.21
CA GLU A 584 -33.64 -67.86 -49.93
C GLU A 584 -35.17 -67.95 -49.84
N ALA A 585 -35.82 -66.88 -49.27
CA ALA A 585 -37.27 -66.81 -49.24
C ALA A 585 -37.87 -66.66 -50.66
N ALA A 586 -37.21 -65.94 -51.56
CA ALA A 586 -37.60 -65.82 -52.96
C ALA A 586 -37.35 -67.13 -53.71
N GLN A 587 -36.27 -67.87 -53.48
CA GLN A 587 -36.05 -69.17 -54.08
C GLN A 587 -36.99 -70.27 -53.58
N ARG A 588 -37.37 -70.30 -52.33
CA ARG A 588 -38.37 -71.24 -51.79
C ARG A 588 -39.79 -70.95 -52.33
N ARG A 589 -40.15 -69.67 -52.59
CA ARG A 589 -41.42 -69.31 -53.21
C ARG A 589 -41.43 -69.76 -54.70
N ASN A 590 -40.36 -69.65 -55.45
CA ASN A 590 -40.27 -70.10 -56.80
C ASN A 590 -40.25 -71.63 -56.97
N HIS A 591 -39.72 -72.37 -56.00
CA HIS A 591 -39.77 -73.83 -55.98
C HIS A 591 -41.18 -74.36 -55.62
N HIS A 592 -41.91 -73.69 -54.82
CA HIS A 592 -43.34 -74.06 -54.50
C HIS A 592 -44.29 -73.67 -55.66
N ALA A 593 -43.99 -72.66 -56.44
CA ALA A 593 -44.80 -72.26 -57.58
C ALA A 593 -44.63 -73.19 -58.81
N GLN A 594 -43.52 -73.95 -58.90
CA GLN A 594 -43.28 -74.91 -59.98
C GLN A 594 -43.82 -76.33 -59.69
N SER A 595 -44.22 -76.61 -58.47
CA SER A 595 -44.75 -77.96 -58.07
C SER A 595 -46.31 -78.07 -58.09
N SER A 596 -47.05 -77.05 -58.49
CA SER A 596 -48.49 -77.03 -58.54
C SER A 596 -49.01 -76.79 -59.95
N VAL A 597 -48.71 -77.68 -60.92
CA VAL A 597 -49.38 -77.80 -62.18
C VAL A 597 -49.96 -79.23 -62.21
N PRO A 598 -51.28 -79.36 -62.07
CA PRO A 598 -51.95 -80.68 -62.27
C PRO A 598 -52.05 -81.06 -63.74
N ALA A 599 -51.89 -82.31 -64.03
CA ALA A 599 -52.03 -82.97 -65.28
C ALA A 599 -53.42 -82.87 -65.87
#